data_c4dc86b63e0fb2974fb5ecf7f2fcc6f0
#
_entry.id   c4dc86b63e0fb2974fb5ecf7f2fcc6f0
#
_cell.length_a   1.000
_cell.length_b   1.000
_cell.length_c   1.000
_cell.angle_alpha   90.00
_cell.angle_beta   90.00
_cell.angle_gamma   90.00
#
_symmetry.space_group_name_H-M   'P 1'
#
loop_
_entity.id
_entity.type
_entity.pdbx_description
1 polymer ?
#
loop_
_entity_poly.entity_id
_entity_poly.type
_entity_poly.pdbx_seq_one_letter_code
_entity_poly.pdbx_strand_id
1 'polypeptide(L)'
;MRRRVVPVLLIALVIAACESSPSPSPSGEASAGESAAPTPAPPPAEGRLAEVLDRGMLVCGINGSLPGFSFLDSATGETTGFDADFCRAVAAAVLGDPALVEFRALNADARGPALQSQEIDVLIRNTTWTVSRDTDWGLFAPTTFYDGQGMMVRAADGISPLADLEGATICVQTGTTTELNLADVFGSEGIEFTPLPFGEIEQTYSAYDEGSCDAVTSDRSQLIAQRTTLSNSDDHVILEEVMSKEPLGPVVPHGDEAWFNIVKWVVFATIEAEERGITQDNVADMVGSDNVVISRLLGAEGDLGLGLEPDWVVDVISAVGNYGEIYDRNLGPGTPFDLDRGPNSLWTEGGLLYAPPYR
;
A
#
# COMPACT_ATOMS: atom_id res chain seq x y z
N MET A 1 3.77 -5.16 -59.84
CA MET A 1 2.72 -5.86 -60.62
C MET A 1 2.74 -7.34 -60.28
N ARG A 2 1.78 -7.84 -59.55
CA ARG A 2 1.26 -9.23 -59.58
C ARG A 2 0.09 -9.28 -58.56
N ARG A 3 -1.11 -9.24 -59.14
CA ARG A 3 -2.39 -9.47 -58.47
C ARG A 3 -2.49 -10.95 -58.09
N ARG A 4 -2.92 -11.25 -56.88
CA ARG A 4 -3.43 -12.59 -56.50
C ARG A 4 -4.91 -12.47 -56.17
N VAL A 5 -5.69 -13.29 -56.85
CA VAL A 5 -7.12 -13.48 -56.79
C VAL A 5 -7.43 -14.43 -55.63
N VAL A 6 -8.47 -14.12 -54.82
CA VAL A 6 -9.02 -14.98 -53.76
C VAL A 6 -10.35 -15.53 -54.26
N PRO A 7 -10.63 -16.83 -54.20
CA PRO A 7 -11.94 -17.37 -54.58
C PRO A 7 -12.92 -17.30 -53.40
N VAL A 8 -14.15 -16.89 -53.72
CA VAL A 8 -15.34 -16.89 -52.86
C VAL A 8 -15.92 -18.29 -52.82
N LEU A 9 -16.14 -18.84 -51.63
CA LEU A 9 -16.85 -20.11 -51.41
C LEU A 9 -18.25 -19.82 -50.90
N LEU A 10 -19.26 -20.14 -51.74
CA LEU A 10 -20.69 -20.13 -51.37
C LEU A 10 -21.02 -21.40 -50.55
N ILE A 11 -21.65 -21.23 -49.40
CA ILE A 11 -22.27 -22.30 -48.63
C ILE A 11 -23.78 -22.09 -48.61
N ALA A 12 -24.49 -23.10 -49.11
CA ALA A 12 -25.94 -23.12 -49.23
C ALA A 12 -26.63 -23.39 -47.88
N LEU A 13 -27.68 -22.64 -47.61
CA LEU A 13 -28.57 -22.78 -46.45
C LEU A 13 -29.63 -23.85 -46.75
N VAL A 14 -29.74 -24.88 -45.90
CA VAL A 14 -30.84 -25.85 -45.91
C VAL A 14 -31.78 -25.49 -44.76
N ILE A 15 -33.02 -25.12 -45.11
CA ILE A 15 -34.13 -24.87 -44.20
C ILE A 15 -34.91 -26.17 -44.03
N ALA A 16 -34.99 -26.70 -42.82
CA ALA A 16 -35.93 -27.77 -42.46
C ALA A 16 -37.02 -27.20 -41.54
N ALA A 17 -38.24 -27.24 -42.06
CA ALA A 17 -39.44 -26.90 -41.32
C ALA A 17 -39.89 -28.14 -40.48
N CYS A 18 -40.27 -27.95 -39.23
CA CYS A 18 -41.01 -28.92 -38.47
C CYS A 18 -42.25 -28.27 -37.87
N GLU A 19 -43.36 -28.97 -38.09
CA GLU A 19 -44.74 -28.62 -37.74
C GLU A 19 -44.98 -28.65 -36.22
N SER A 20 -45.88 -27.80 -35.79
CA SER A 20 -46.41 -27.69 -34.42
C SER A 20 -47.60 -28.59 -34.22
N SER A 21 -47.65 -29.38 -33.15
CA SER A 21 -48.85 -29.99 -32.60
C SER A 21 -49.05 -29.58 -31.13
N PRO A 22 -50.31 -29.33 -30.70
CA PRO A 22 -50.59 -28.80 -29.36
C PRO A 22 -50.64 -29.90 -28.33
N SER A 23 -50.11 -29.65 -27.15
CA SER A 23 -50.16 -30.49 -25.98
C SER A 23 -51.07 -29.93 -24.86
N PRO A 24 -51.80 -30.72 -24.13
CA PRO A 24 -52.75 -30.26 -23.15
C PRO A 24 -52.04 -29.87 -21.82
N SER A 25 -52.59 -28.87 -21.15
CA SER A 25 -52.22 -28.46 -19.79
C SER A 25 -52.53 -29.53 -18.73
N PRO A 26 -51.66 -29.80 -17.82
CA PRO A 26 -52.02 -30.39 -16.52
C PRO A 26 -52.03 -29.30 -15.43
N SER A 27 -53.03 -29.48 -14.60
CA SER A 27 -53.37 -28.72 -13.39
C SER A 27 -52.28 -28.80 -12.31
N GLY A 28 -52.29 -27.80 -11.45
CA GLY A 28 -51.29 -27.49 -10.42
C GLY A 28 -50.95 -28.61 -9.46
N GLU A 29 -49.67 -28.68 -9.14
CA GLU A 29 -49.14 -29.28 -7.94
C GLU A 29 -48.24 -28.25 -7.19
N ALA A 30 -48.38 -28.23 -5.89
CA ALA A 30 -47.72 -27.33 -4.96
C ALA A 30 -46.22 -27.49 -5.04
N SER A 31 -45.52 -26.37 -5.27
CA SER A 31 -44.07 -26.28 -5.17
C SER A 31 -43.62 -26.57 -3.74
N ALA A 32 -43.03 -27.75 -3.56
CA ALA A 32 -42.19 -28.04 -2.40
C ALA A 32 -40.92 -27.12 -2.50
N GLY A 33 -40.61 -26.46 -1.40
CA GLY A 33 -39.48 -25.55 -1.32
C GLY A 33 -38.17 -26.21 -1.79
N GLU A 34 -37.57 -25.64 -2.79
CA GLU A 34 -36.25 -26.01 -3.27
C GLU A 34 -35.24 -25.62 -2.18
N SER A 35 -34.77 -26.65 -1.45
CA SER A 35 -33.66 -26.50 -0.52
C SER A 35 -32.47 -26.05 -1.35
N ALA A 36 -31.97 -24.83 -1.11
CA ALA A 36 -30.76 -24.34 -1.73
C ALA A 36 -29.63 -25.37 -1.55
N ALA A 37 -29.03 -25.79 -2.64
CA ALA A 37 -27.85 -26.64 -2.60
C ALA A 37 -26.77 -25.94 -1.78
N PRO A 38 -26.03 -26.67 -0.91
CA PRO A 38 -24.93 -26.07 -0.18
C PRO A 38 -23.93 -25.44 -1.16
N THR A 39 -23.59 -24.20 -0.93
CA THR A 39 -22.51 -23.50 -1.68
C THR A 39 -21.25 -24.39 -1.59
N PRO A 40 -20.58 -24.69 -2.72
CA PRO A 40 -19.34 -25.45 -2.68
C PRO A 40 -18.34 -24.72 -1.76
N ALA A 41 -17.64 -25.48 -0.91
CA ALA A 41 -16.55 -24.93 -0.14
C ALA A 41 -15.51 -24.31 -1.10
N PRO A 42 -14.90 -23.17 -0.75
CA PRO A 42 -13.84 -22.57 -1.56
C PRO A 42 -12.71 -23.60 -1.77
N PRO A 43 -12.02 -23.55 -2.92
CA PRO A 43 -10.87 -24.41 -3.14
C PRO A 43 -9.82 -24.16 -2.04
N PRO A 44 -9.00 -25.18 -1.69
CA PRO A 44 -7.92 -24.99 -0.72
C PRO A 44 -7.03 -23.81 -1.15
N ALA A 45 -6.61 -23.00 -0.18
CA ALA A 45 -5.65 -21.92 -0.43
C ALA A 45 -4.35 -22.52 -0.98
N GLU A 46 -3.73 -21.82 -1.92
CA GLU A 46 -2.47 -22.19 -2.54
C GLU A 46 -1.48 -21.01 -2.39
N GLY A 47 -0.18 -21.27 -2.62
CA GLY A 47 0.84 -20.25 -2.58
C GLY A 47 1.03 -19.62 -1.20
N ARG A 48 1.33 -18.32 -1.18
CA ARG A 48 1.62 -17.57 0.05
C ARG A 48 0.45 -17.53 1.03
N LEU A 49 -0.77 -17.42 0.52
CA LEU A 49 -1.97 -17.48 1.38
C LEU A 49 -1.99 -18.77 2.21
N ALA A 50 -1.74 -19.95 1.57
CA ALA A 50 -1.71 -21.21 2.29
C ALA A 50 -0.62 -21.26 3.35
N GLU A 51 0.57 -20.73 3.05
CA GLU A 51 1.69 -20.69 3.99
C GLU A 51 1.39 -19.80 5.21
N VAL A 52 0.76 -18.63 5.00
CA VAL A 52 0.36 -17.71 6.08
C VAL A 52 -0.72 -18.35 6.95
N LEU A 53 -1.73 -19.00 6.34
CA LEU A 53 -2.79 -19.71 7.07
C LEU A 53 -2.26 -20.89 7.88
N ASP A 54 -1.36 -21.71 7.30
CA ASP A 54 -0.75 -22.86 7.97
C ASP A 54 0.14 -22.42 9.15
N ARG A 55 0.87 -21.33 8.97
CA ARG A 55 1.71 -20.73 10.03
C ARG A 55 0.86 -20.02 11.10
N GLY A 56 -0.34 -19.53 10.75
CA GLY A 56 -1.20 -18.73 11.63
C GLY A 56 -0.64 -17.35 11.97
N MET A 57 0.24 -16.80 11.15
CA MET A 57 0.93 -15.53 11.37
C MET A 57 1.35 -14.91 10.05
N LEU A 58 1.14 -13.61 9.87
CA LEU A 58 1.70 -12.82 8.77
C LEU A 58 3.10 -12.31 9.16
N VAL A 59 4.11 -12.47 8.30
CA VAL A 59 5.43 -11.83 8.48
C VAL A 59 5.52 -10.58 7.60
N CYS A 60 5.51 -9.41 8.24
CA CYS A 60 5.52 -8.12 7.56
C CYS A 60 6.86 -7.41 7.75
N GLY A 61 7.54 -7.08 6.63
CA GLY A 61 8.76 -6.27 6.65
C GLY A 61 8.44 -4.79 6.85
N ILE A 62 9.05 -4.17 7.85
CA ILE A 62 8.83 -2.77 8.24
C ILE A 62 10.14 -2.00 8.40
N ASN A 63 10.09 -0.69 8.62
CA ASN A 63 11.26 0.11 8.99
C ASN A 63 11.70 -0.17 10.44
N GLY A 64 10.80 -0.04 11.38
CA GLY A 64 11.06 -0.25 12.81
C GLY A 64 11.59 0.98 13.55
N SER A 65 12.14 1.97 12.84
CA SER A 65 12.77 3.17 13.41
C SER A 65 12.24 4.48 12.80
N LEU A 66 11.08 4.43 12.13
CA LEU A 66 10.45 5.62 11.53
C LEU A 66 9.16 5.97 12.27
N PRO A 67 9.17 6.99 13.16
CA PRO A 67 7.98 7.44 13.85
C PRO A 67 6.87 7.82 12.86
N GLY A 68 5.62 7.53 13.20
CA GLY A 68 4.46 7.78 12.36
C GLY A 68 4.22 6.74 11.25
N PHE A 69 5.25 6.05 10.74
CA PHE A 69 5.12 5.00 9.72
C PHE A 69 5.24 3.59 10.29
N SER A 70 6.39 3.25 10.85
CA SER A 70 6.57 2.01 11.59
C SER A 70 7.69 2.19 12.63
N PHE A 71 7.30 2.25 13.88
CA PHE A 71 8.20 2.49 14.99
C PHE A 71 8.01 1.42 16.06
N LEU A 72 9.10 0.71 16.38
CA LEU A 72 9.15 -0.26 17.48
C LEU A 72 9.58 0.46 18.77
N ASP A 73 8.66 0.61 19.69
CA ASP A 73 8.98 1.06 21.03
C ASP A 73 9.70 -0.07 21.80
N SER A 74 10.99 0.09 21.99
CA SER A 74 11.83 -0.91 22.68
C SER A 74 11.48 -1.10 24.16
N ALA A 75 10.78 -0.16 24.79
CA ALA A 75 10.37 -0.25 26.17
C ALA A 75 9.10 -1.09 26.36
N THR A 76 8.15 -1.00 25.42
CA THR A 76 6.88 -1.72 25.46
C THR A 76 6.87 -2.93 24.55
N GLY A 77 7.71 -2.96 23.52
CA GLY A 77 7.69 -3.96 22.44
C GLY A 77 6.57 -3.72 21.42
N GLU A 78 5.84 -2.62 21.52
CA GLU A 78 4.76 -2.29 20.63
C GLU A 78 5.30 -1.65 19.34
N THR A 79 4.75 -2.08 18.19
CA THR A 79 5.03 -1.48 16.89
C THR A 79 3.82 -0.67 16.45
N THR A 80 4.00 0.63 16.18
CA THR A 80 2.94 1.56 15.81
C THR A 80 3.27 2.27 14.49
N GLY A 81 2.25 2.84 13.83
CA GLY A 81 2.42 3.70 12.66
C GLY A 81 1.59 3.27 11.45
N PHE A 82 1.58 4.12 10.44
CA PHE A 82 0.81 3.99 9.22
C PHE A 82 1.11 2.68 8.46
N ASP A 83 2.39 2.37 8.22
CA ASP A 83 2.82 1.12 7.58
C ASP A 83 2.48 -0.10 8.44
N ALA A 84 2.64 0.01 9.78
CA ALA A 84 2.30 -1.06 10.71
C ALA A 84 0.79 -1.35 10.72
N ASP A 85 -0.06 -0.34 10.58
CA ASP A 85 -1.51 -0.52 10.49
C ASP A 85 -1.91 -1.20 9.17
N PHE A 86 -1.23 -0.93 8.06
CA PHE A 86 -1.44 -1.70 6.83
C PHE A 86 -0.98 -3.16 6.95
N CYS A 87 0.10 -3.46 7.70
CA CYS A 87 0.45 -4.84 8.03
C CYS A 87 -0.69 -5.53 8.83
N ARG A 88 -1.26 -4.84 9.81
CA ARG A 88 -2.42 -5.31 10.60
C ARG A 88 -3.66 -5.50 9.74
N ALA A 89 -3.89 -4.60 8.76
CA ALA A 89 -4.98 -4.72 7.81
C ALA A 89 -4.89 -6.02 6.99
N VAL A 90 -3.68 -6.37 6.51
CA VAL A 90 -3.47 -7.64 5.80
C VAL A 90 -3.66 -8.84 6.72
N ALA A 91 -3.16 -8.78 7.96
CA ALA A 91 -3.36 -9.86 8.94
C ALA A 91 -4.85 -10.05 9.29
N ALA A 92 -5.60 -8.96 9.50
CA ALA A 92 -7.04 -9.01 9.74
C ALA A 92 -7.79 -9.63 8.55
N ALA A 93 -7.45 -9.24 7.32
CA ALA A 93 -8.09 -9.78 6.11
C ALA A 93 -7.87 -11.29 5.93
N VAL A 94 -6.68 -11.79 6.26
CA VAL A 94 -6.25 -13.17 5.98
C VAL A 94 -6.53 -14.11 7.16
N LEU A 95 -6.35 -13.62 8.38
CA LEU A 95 -6.37 -14.41 9.62
C LEU A 95 -7.53 -14.04 10.56
N GLY A 96 -8.30 -12.99 10.23
CA GLY A 96 -9.40 -12.49 11.09
C GLY A 96 -8.91 -11.78 12.37
N ASP A 97 -7.59 -11.61 12.57
CA ASP A 97 -7.03 -11.01 13.77
C ASP A 97 -5.82 -10.13 13.42
N PRO A 98 -5.88 -8.80 13.65
CA PRO A 98 -4.78 -7.87 13.39
C PRO A 98 -3.55 -8.10 14.27
N ALA A 99 -3.67 -8.84 15.38
CA ALA A 99 -2.56 -9.16 16.25
C ALA A 99 -1.69 -10.31 15.73
N LEU A 100 -2.17 -11.09 14.75
CA LEU A 100 -1.44 -12.20 14.14
C LEU A 100 -0.45 -11.71 13.08
N VAL A 101 0.40 -10.76 13.45
CA VAL A 101 1.46 -10.19 12.60
C VAL A 101 2.80 -10.20 13.33
N GLU A 102 3.82 -10.78 12.70
CA GLU A 102 5.23 -10.63 13.09
C GLU A 102 5.85 -9.48 12.30
N PHE A 103 6.28 -8.45 13.01
CA PHE A 103 6.99 -7.33 12.39
C PHE A 103 8.48 -7.62 12.27
N ARG A 104 8.99 -7.57 11.02
CA ARG A 104 10.40 -7.77 10.73
C ARG A 104 11.03 -6.43 10.36
N ALA A 105 11.80 -5.83 11.29
CA ALA A 105 12.54 -4.61 11.01
C ALA A 105 13.66 -4.86 10.00
N LEU A 106 13.72 -4.05 8.95
CA LEU A 106 14.68 -4.14 7.85
C LEU A 106 15.31 -2.78 7.59
N ASN A 107 16.62 -2.72 7.40
CA ASN A 107 17.25 -1.53 6.82
C ASN A 107 16.95 -1.41 5.31
N ALA A 108 17.39 -0.32 4.69
CA ALA A 108 17.05 -0.03 3.31
C ALA A 108 17.56 -1.09 2.32
N ASP A 109 18.77 -1.61 2.53
CA ASP A 109 19.42 -2.59 1.64
C ASP A 109 18.85 -4.01 1.78
N ALA A 110 18.31 -4.34 2.96
CA ALA A 110 17.77 -5.68 3.23
C ALA A 110 16.39 -5.95 2.59
N ARG A 111 15.66 -4.91 2.14
CA ARG A 111 14.27 -5.01 1.63
C ARG A 111 14.11 -5.99 0.46
N GLY A 112 14.87 -5.76 -0.62
CA GLY A 112 14.84 -6.62 -1.80
C GLY A 112 15.23 -8.06 -1.51
N PRO A 113 16.38 -8.33 -0.86
CA PRO A 113 16.78 -9.67 -0.44
C PRO A 113 15.74 -10.39 0.42
N ALA A 114 15.10 -9.72 1.39
CA ALA A 114 14.08 -10.32 2.25
C ALA A 114 12.82 -10.76 1.48
N LEU A 115 12.39 -9.97 0.48
CA LEU A 115 11.31 -10.36 -0.45
C LEU A 115 11.71 -11.54 -1.33
N GLN A 116 12.88 -11.47 -1.96
CA GLN A 116 13.37 -12.50 -2.89
C GLN A 116 13.63 -13.85 -2.21
N SER A 117 14.10 -13.84 -0.96
CA SER A 117 14.30 -15.05 -0.16
C SER A 117 13.02 -15.56 0.51
N GLN A 118 11.91 -14.81 0.39
CA GLN A 118 10.65 -15.12 1.02
C GLN A 118 10.72 -15.15 2.57
N GLU A 119 11.65 -14.41 3.14
CA GLU A 119 11.77 -14.22 4.60
C GLU A 119 10.57 -13.47 5.16
N ILE A 120 9.95 -12.60 4.33
CA ILE A 120 8.74 -11.85 4.64
C ILE A 120 7.65 -12.16 3.61
N ASP A 121 6.39 -12.10 4.03
CA ASP A 121 5.22 -12.30 3.16
C ASP A 121 4.88 -11.04 2.38
N VAL A 122 5.08 -9.89 3.00
CA VAL A 122 4.83 -8.56 2.45
C VAL A 122 5.80 -7.56 3.04
N LEU A 123 6.24 -6.60 2.25
CA LEU A 123 7.01 -5.44 2.68
C LEU A 123 6.12 -4.21 2.70
N ILE A 124 5.90 -3.61 3.86
CA ILE A 124 5.19 -2.32 4.03
C ILE A 124 6.11 -1.41 4.84
N ARG A 125 6.95 -0.67 4.12
CA ARG A 125 8.09 0.05 4.70
C ARG A 125 8.47 1.24 3.84
N ASN A 126 7.69 2.32 3.86
CA ASN A 126 7.97 3.54 3.10
C ASN A 126 8.83 3.27 1.84
N THR A 127 8.40 2.33 1.00
CA THR A 127 9.16 1.84 -0.14
C THR A 127 8.64 2.43 -1.43
N THR A 128 9.47 3.24 -2.08
CA THR A 128 9.14 3.88 -3.36
C THR A 128 9.02 2.87 -4.47
N TRP A 129 7.91 2.91 -5.19
CA TRP A 129 7.68 2.15 -6.40
C TRP A 129 8.54 2.69 -7.54
N THR A 130 9.49 1.91 -7.99
CA THR A 130 10.33 2.19 -9.16
C THR A 130 10.33 1.00 -10.12
N VAL A 131 10.64 1.25 -11.39
CA VAL A 131 10.73 0.18 -12.40
C VAL A 131 11.70 -0.93 -11.96
N SER A 132 12.88 -0.56 -11.46
CA SER A 132 13.88 -1.54 -11.02
C SER A 132 13.40 -2.40 -9.86
N ARG A 133 12.81 -1.78 -8.83
CA ARG A 133 12.29 -2.53 -7.68
C ARG A 133 11.10 -3.41 -8.05
N ASP A 134 10.21 -2.92 -8.93
CA ASP A 134 9.04 -3.67 -9.41
C ASP A 134 9.46 -4.89 -10.24
N THR A 135 10.55 -4.79 -11.01
CA THR A 135 11.07 -5.90 -11.81
C THR A 135 11.97 -6.85 -11.04
N ASP A 136 12.71 -6.36 -10.05
CA ASP A 136 13.74 -7.13 -9.37
C ASP A 136 13.32 -7.67 -8.00
N TRP A 137 12.55 -6.90 -7.22
CA TRP A 137 12.20 -7.27 -5.84
C TRP A 137 10.89 -8.02 -5.73
N GLY A 138 9.82 -7.48 -6.35
CA GLY A 138 8.46 -7.98 -6.21
C GLY A 138 7.42 -7.06 -6.81
N LEU A 139 6.16 -7.46 -6.76
CA LEU A 139 5.03 -6.71 -7.30
C LEU A 139 4.59 -5.63 -6.31
N PHE A 140 4.54 -4.39 -6.76
CA PHE A 140 4.00 -3.29 -5.97
C PHE A 140 2.48 -3.28 -5.99
N ALA A 141 1.86 -3.36 -4.82
CA ALA A 141 0.44 -3.07 -4.61
C ALA A 141 0.18 -1.56 -4.77
N PRO A 142 -1.09 -1.10 -4.75
CA PRO A 142 -1.38 0.32 -4.92
C PRO A 142 -0.62 1.19 -3.93
N THR A 143 -0.23 2.38 -4.42
CA THR A 143 0.43 3.39 -3.59
C THR A 143 -0.44 3.71 -2.37
N THR A 144 0.13 3.53 -1.18
CA THR A 144 -0.50 3.90 0.08
C THR A 144 -0.14 5.31 0.53
N PHE A 145 0.99 5.85 0.09
CA PHE A 145 1.41 7.20 0.44
C PHE A 145 2.16 7.87 -0.73
N TYR A 146 1.66 8.99 -1.20
CA TYR A 146 2.31 9.82 -2.22
C TYR A 146 3.19 10.85 -1.54
N ASP A 147 4.50 10.75 -1.77
CA ASP A 147 5.53 11.60 -1.19
C ASP A 147 6.42 12.22 -2.28
N GLY A 148 7.41 12.95 -1.85
CA GLY A 148 8.50 13.50 -2.63
C GLY A 148 9.74 13.65 -1.77
N GLN A 149 10.92 13.63 -2.39
CA GLN A 149 12.18 13.87 -1.71
C GLN A 149 12.33 15.35 -1.37
N GLY A 150 12.79 15.63 -0.15
CA GLY A 150 13.13 16.97 0.33
C GLY A 150 14.55 17.06 0.87
N MET A 151 14.87 18.24 1.36
CA MET A 151 16.13 18.55 2.02
C MET A 151 15.85 19.23 3.35
N MET A 152 16.48 18.79 4.43
CA MET A 152 16.40 19.43 5.73
C MET A 152 17.75 20.07 6.07
N VAL A 153 17.71 21.31 6.53
CA VAL A 153 18.87 22.13 6.88
C VAL A 153 18.64 22.82 8.24
N ARG A 154 19.70 23.35 8.84
CA ARG A 154 19.56 24.17 10.04
C ARG A 154 19.05 25.56 9.66
N ALA A 155 18.06 26.05 10.38
CA ALA A 155 17.48 27.38 10.16
C ALA A 155 18.53 28.50 10.28
N ALA A 156 19.53 28.33 11.16
CA ALA A 156 20.59 29.28 11.38
C ALA A 156 21.53 29.47 10.17
N ASP A 157 21.60 28.48 9.27
CA ASP A 157 22.49 28.55 8.10
C ASP A 157 21.90 29.42 6.99
N GLY A 158 20.61 29.76 7.06
CA GLY A 158 19.91 30.65 6.13
C GLY A 158 19.82 30.13 4.69
N ILE A 159 19.96 28.81 4.52
CA ILE A 159 19.82 28.11 3.23
C ILE A 159 18.35 28.15 2.83
N SER A 160 18.06 28.59 1.62
CA SER A 160 16.68 28.65 1.12
C SER A 160 16.49 27.91 -0.19
N PRO A 161 17.16 28.17 -1.33
CA PRO A 161 17.13 27.27 -2.46
C PRO A 161 18.21 26.17 -2.33
N LEU A 162 17.98 25.02 -3.01
CA LEU A 162 18.98 23.94 -3.08
C LEU A 162 20.35 24.40 -3.57
N ALA A 163 20.40 25.42 -4.42
CA ALA A 163 21.65 26.00 -4.93
C ALA A 163 22.56 26.56 -3.84
N ASP A 164 22.02 26.95 -2.68
CA ASP A 164 22.83 27.42 -1.54
C ASP A 164 23.64 26.30 -0.88
N LEU A 165 23.38 25.04 -1.26
CA LEU A 165 24.14 23.86 -0.82
C LEU A 165 25.38 23.55 -1.66
N GLU A 166 25.84 24.48 -2.48
CA GLU A 166 27.09 24.33 -3.23
C GLU A 166 28.28 24.06 -2.29
N GLY A 167 28.93 22.91 -2.50
CA GLY A 167 30.07 22.47 -1.67
C GLY A 167 29.67 21.81 -0.34
N ALA A 168 28.38 21.70 -0.04
CA ALA A 168 27.89 21.15 1.23
C ALA A 168 28.15 19.63 1.37
N THR A 169 28.26 19.19 2.61
CA THR A 169 28.22 17.76 2.97
C THR A 169 26.80 17.37 3.29
N ILE A 170 26.26 16.33 2.61
CA ILE A 170 24.86 15.93 2.72
C ILE A 170 24.77 14.51 3.22
N CYS A 171 24.13 14.32 4.40
CA CYS A 171 23.80 13.00 4.94
C CYS A 171 22.69 12.34 4.15
N VAL A 172 22.85 11.06 3.82
CA VAL A 172 21.87 10.25 3.08
C VAL A 172 21.94 8.79 3.49
N GLN A 173 20.80 8.09 3.45
CA GLN A 173 20.77 6.66 3.71
C GLN A 173 21.05 5.86 2.43
N THR A 174 21.98 4.90 2.49
CA THR A 174 22.31 4.01 1.36
C THR A 174 21.14 3.08 1.00
N GLY A 175 21.10 2.62 -0.26
CA GLY A 175 20.07 1.71 -0.77
C GLY A 175 18.70 2.37 -0.96
N THR A 176 18.66 3.70 -0.99
CA THR A 176 17.44 4.49 -1.16
C THR A 176 17.35 5.13 -2.55
N THR A 177 16.13 5.46 -2.99
CA THR A 177 15.90 6.33 -4.16
C THR A 177 16.46 7.71 -3.91
N THR A 178 16.41 8.18 -2.66
CA THR A 178 16.86 9.53 -2.28
C THR A 178 18.37 9.69 -2.40
N GLU A 179 19.17 8.63 -2.22
CA GLU A 179 20.61 8.64 -2.53
C GLU A 179 20.86 8.84 -4.03
N LEU A 180 20.11 8.13 -4.88
CA LEU A 180 20.25 8.24 -6.35
C LEU A 180 19.76 9.58 -6.86
N ASN A 181 18.60 10.02 -6.43
CA ASN A 181 18.01 11.30 -6.83
C ASN A 181 18.86 12.50 -6.41
N LEU A 182 19.52 12.42 -5.24
CA LEU A 182 20.45 13.46 -4.80
C LEU A 182 21.55 13.68 -5.84
N ALA A 183 22.19 12.61 -6.31
CA ALA A 183 23.22 12.69 -7.33
C ALA A 183 22.69 13.22 -8.67
N ASP A 184 21.50 12.77 -9.08
CA ASP A 184 20.88 13.15 -10.36
C ASP A 184 20.47 14.62 -10.37
N VAL A 185 19.78 15.10 -9.31
CA VAL A 185 19.31 16.49 -9.23
C VAL A 185 20.47 17.47 -9.13
N PHE A 186 21.40 17.24 -8.19
CA PHE A 186 22.55 18.13 -8.00
C PHE A 186 23.45 18.12 -9.22
N GLY A 187 23.68 16.93 -9.83
CA GLY A 187 24.45 16.84 -11.08
C GLY A 187 23.79 17.57 -12.25
N SER A 188 22.46 17.54 -12.38
CA SER A 188 21.74 18.25 -13.45
C SER A 188 21.72 19.75 -13.27
N GLU A 189 21.75 20.22 -12.04
CA GLU A 189 21.79 21.65 -11.69
C GLU A 189 23.21 22.22 -11.59
N GLY A 190 24.23 21.34 -11.66
CA GLY A 190 25.62 21.73 -11.57
C GLY A 190 26.04 22.14 -10.16
N ILE A 191 25.35 21.64 -9.13
CA ILE A 191 25.66 21.88 -7.71
C ILE A 191 26.65 20.82 -7.25
N GLU A 192 27.84 21.22 -6.83
CA GLU A 192 28.83 20.31 -6.26
C GLU A 192 28.51 20.04 -4.78
N PHE A 193 28.65 18.77 -4.34
CA PHE A 193 28.39 18.37 -2.97
C PHE A 193 29.24 17.16 -2.58
N THR A 194 29.31 16.88 -1.27
CA THR A 194 29.95 15.66 -0.74
C THR A 194 28.88 14.79 -0.07
N PRO A 195 28.52 13.62 -0.62
CA PRO A 195 27.59 12.70 0.06
C PRO A 195 28.28 12.06 1.27
N LEU A 196 27.55 11.97 2.38
CA LEU A 196 27.94 11.22 3.57
C LEU A 196 26.90 10.11 3.82
N PRO A 197 27.10 8.88 3.26
CA PRO A 197 26.13 7.82 3.29
C PRO A 197 26.23 7.00 4.59
N PHE A 198 25.05 6.55 5.08
CA PHE A 198 24.90 5.67 6.23
C PHE A 198 23.96 4.51 5.90
N GLY A 199 24.21 3.32 6.48
CA GLY A 199 23.33 2.15 6.31
C GLY A 199 22.04 2.24 7.14
N GLU A 200 22.11 2.84 8.32
CA GLU A 200 21.01 2.90 9.28
C GLU A 200 20.43 4.32 9.37
N ILE A 201 19.10 4.39 9.52
CA ILE A 201 18.37 5.66 9.60
C ILE A 201 18.80 6.48 10.81
N GLU A 202 18.98 5.85 11.98
CA GLU A 202 19.38 6.50 13.20
C GLU A 202 20.77 7.13 13.07
N GLN A 203 21.70 6.44 12.41
CA GLN A 203 23.05 6.95 12.17
C GLN A 203 23.04 8.16 11.25
N THR A 204 22.17 8.15 10.23
CA THR A 204 22.01 9.27 9.28
C THR A 204 21.60 10.54 10.02
N TYR A 205 20.56 10.46 10.85
CA TYR A 205 20.05 11.63 11.56
C TYR A 205 20.88 12.03 12.77
N SER A 206 21.53 11.09 13.47
CA SER A 206 22.48 11.38 14.53
C SER A 206 23.69 12.16 13.97
N ALA A 207 24.25 11.74 12.85
CA ALA A 207 25.37 12.43 12.20
C ALA A 207 24.99 13.85 11.76
N TYR A 208 23.76 14.06 11.28
CA TYR A 208 23.23 15.38 10.94
C TYR A 208 23.03 16.24 12.20
N ASP A 209 22.43 15.73 13.27
CA ASP A 209 22.19 16.43 14.52
C ASP A 209 23.50 16.86 15.19
N GLU A 210 24.53 16.00 15.14
CA GLU A 210 25.90 16.26 15.64
C GLU A 210 26.70 17.23 14.78
N GLY A 211 26.21 17.65 13.62
CA GLY A 211 26.86 18.59 12.72
C GLY A 211 27.94 17.98 11.82
N SER A 212 27.91 16.66 11.58
CA SER A 212 28.80 15.99 10.63
C SER A 212 28.42 16.29 9.17
N CYS A 213 27.19 16.72 8.91
CA CYS A 213 26.69 17.16 7.62
C CYS A 213 26.02 18.51 7.73
N ASP A 214 26.03 19.27 6.62
CA ASP A 214 25.36 20.55 6.50
C ASP A 214 23.86 20.38 6.29
N ALA A 215 23.47 19.31 5.59
CA ALA A 215 22.08 18.96 5.29
C ALA A 215 21.84 17.45 5.37
N VAL A 216 20.58 17.04 5.45
CA VAL A 216 20.14 15.65 5.31
C VAL A 216 18.96 15.57 4.32
N THR A 217 18.98 14.55 3.46
CA THR A 217 17.93 14.34 2.47
C THR A 217 17.23 12.99 2.65
N SER A 218 15.92 13.00 2.47
CA SER A 218 15.05 11.83 2.43
C SER A 218 13.67 12.21 1.88
N ASP A 219 12.71 11.27 1.92
CA ASP A 219 11.29 11.57 1.72
C ASP A 219 10.85 12.68 2.70
N ARG A 220 10.03 13.62 2.25
CA ARG A 220 9.60 14.76 3.08
C ARG A 220 8.88 14.31 4.34
N SER A 221 8.03 13.30 4.24
CA SER A 221 7.35 12.73 5.39
C SER A 221 8.34 12.13 6.40
N GLN A 222 9.40 11.45 5.93
CA GLN A 222 10.45 10.93 6.79
C GLN A 222 11.26 12.06 7.44
N LEU A 223 11.57 13.14 6.70
CA LEU A 223 12.25 14.31 7.26
C LEU A 223 11.41 14.95 8.38
N ILE A 224 10.10 15.10 8.18
CA ILE A 224 9.17 15.63 9.17
C ILE A 224 9.14 14.72 10.42
N ALA A 225 9.03 13.42 10.21
CA ALA A 225 9.01 12.46 11.31
C ALA A 225 10.33 12.46 12.10
N GLN A 226 11.45 12.38 11.42
CA GLN A 226 12.77 12.35 12.06
C GLN A 226 13.15 13.67 12.72
N ARG A 227 12.68 14.81 12.20
CA ARG A 227 12.87 16.11 12.84
C ARG A 227 12.39 16.10 14.31
N THR A 228 11.32 15.36 14.61
CA THR A 228 10.82 15.25 15.99
C THR A 228 11.76 14.52 16.95
N THR A 229 12.74 13.79 16.44
CA THR A 229 13.72 13.04 17.22
C THR A 229 15.02 13.80 17.44
N LEU A 230 15.24 14.93 16.74
CA LEU A 230 16.44 15.75 16.86
C LEU A 230 16.46 16.53 18.17
N SER A 231 17.65 16.89 18.61
CA SER A 231 17.88 17.58 19.90
C SER A 231 17.07 18.88 20.03
N ASN A 232 16.89 19.63 18.92
CA ASN A 232 16.11 20.86 18.87
C ASN A 232 15.32 20.91 17.56
N SER A 233 14.18 20.29 17.52
CA SER A 233 13.36 20.16 16.30
C SER A 233 13.06 21.50 15.60
N ASP A 234 12.90 22.59 16.37
CA ASP A 234 12.58 23.93 15.86
C ASP A 234 13.76 24.63 15.16
N ASP A 235 14.98 24.15 15.39
CA ASP A 235 16.19 24.69 14.75
C ASP A 235 16.39 24.15 13.31
N HIS A 236 15.49 23.29 12.83
CA HIS A 236 15.59 22.64 11.53
C HIS A 236 14.41 22.98 10.63
N VAL A 237 14.72 23.26 9.36
CA VAL A 237 13.72 23.57 8.33
C VAL A 237 13.84 22.58 7.17
N ILE A 238 12.71 22.21 6.60
CA ILE A 238 12.64 21.40 5.38
C ILE A 238 12.38 22.38 4.24
N LEU A 239 13.26 22.38 3.23
CA LEU A 239 13.15 23.27 2.09
C LEU A 239 11.86 23.01 1.31
N GLU A 240 11.34 24.01 0.60
CA GLU A 240 10.09 23.88 -0.16
C GLU A 240 10.25 23.04 -1.42
N GLU A 241 11.44 23.00 -2.01
CA GLU A 241 11.73 22.26 -3.23
C GLU A 241 11.53 20.76 -3.03
N VAL A 242 10.86 20.16 -4.01
CA VAL A 242 10.63 18.73 -4.09
C VAL A 242 11.49 18.16 -5.21
N MET A 243 12.42 17.29 -4.86
CA MET A 243 13.46 16.79 -5.76
C MET A 243 12.97 15.59 -6.62
N SER A 244 11.95 14.85 -6.17
CA SER A 244 11.46 13.67 -6.86
C SER A 244 9.99 13.37 -6.55
N LYS A 245 9.46 12.33 -7.21
CA LYS A 245 8.18 11.69 -6.86
C LYS A 245 8.49 10.37 -6.15
N GLU A 246 7.93 10.20 -4.96
CA GLU A 246 8.11 8.99 -4.15
C GLU A 246 6.75 8.35 -3.86
N PRO A 247 6.19 7.56 -4.80
CA PRO A 247 4.97 6.79 -4.54
C PRO A 247 5.33 5.56 -3.69
N LEU A 248 4.96 5.58 -2.41
CA LEU A 248 5.25 4.51 -1.46
C LEU A 248 4.12 3.49 -1.45
N GLY A 249 4.45 2.21 -1.43
CA GLY A 249 3.44 1.17 -1.41
C GLY A 249 3.94 -0.19 -0.92
N PRO A 250 3.00 -1.09 -0.58
CA PRO A 250 3.33 -2.48 -0.22
C PRO A 250 3.93 -3.23 -1.40
N VAL A 251 4.86 -4.15 -1.09
CA VAL A 251 5.49 -5.02 -2.09
C VAL A 251 5.34 -6.47 -1.66
N VAL A 252 4.97 -7.34 -2.60
CA VAL A 252 4.89 -8.78 -2.38
C VAL A 252 5.87 -9.53 -3.29
N PRO A 253 6.35 -10.73 -2.90
CA PRO A 253 7.22 -11.53 -3.74
C PRO A 253 6.61 -11.79 -5.13
N HIS A 254 7.43 -11.91 -6.16
CA HIS A 254 7.01 -12.33 -7.49
C HIS A 254 6.47 -13.77 -7.52
N GLY A 255 5.60 -14.04 -8.51
CA GLY A 255 5.13 -15.40 -8.83
C GLY A 255 3.92 -15.87 -8.04
N ASP A 256 3.26 -15.00 -7.30
CA ASP A 256 1.99 -15.26 -6.61
C ASP A 256 1.00 -14.11 -6.83
N GLU A 257 0.30 -14.17 -7.96
CA GLU A 257 -0.71 -13.17 -8.32
C GLU A 257 -1.93 -13.21 -7.40
N ALA A 258 -2.22 -14.35 -6.78
CA ALA A 258 -3.31 -14.47 -5.81
C ALA A 258 -2.98 -13.69 -4.54
N TRP A 259 -1.78 -13.85 -4.01
CA TRP A 259 -1.30 -13.08 -2.86
C TRP A 259 -1.22 -11.58 -3.17
N PHE A 260 -0.69 -11.23 -4.34
CA PHE A 260 -0.70 -9.83 -4.81
C PHE A 260 -2.11 -9.24 -4.84
N ASN A 261 -3.10 -9.99 -5.35
CA ASN A 261 -4.48 -9.53 -5.40
C ASN A 261 -5.05 -9.30 -3.99
N ILE A 262 -4.74 -10.15 -3.02
CA ILE A 262 -5.16 -9.97 -1.62
C ILE A 262 -4.63 -8.64 -1.08
N VAL A 263 -3.31 -8.44 -1.09
CA VAL A 263 -2.69 -7.21 -0.56
C VAL A 263 -3.22 -5.97 -1.28
N LYS A 264 -3.33 -6.03 -2.61
CA LYS A 264 -3.90 -4.94 -3.42
C LYS A 264 -5.32 -4.58 -2.99
N TRP A 265 -6.20 -5.57 -2.84
CA TRP A 265 -7.59 -5.30 -2.49
C TRP A 265 -7.77 -4.90 -1.03
N VAL A 266 -6.89 -5.31 -0.12
CA VAL A 266 -6.85 -4.78 1.25
C VAL A 266 -6.59 -3.27 1.24
N VAL A 267 -5.60 -2.80 0.46
CA VAL A 267 -5.36 -1.35 0.33
C VAL A 267 -6.58 -0.64 -0.25
N PHE A 268 -7.16 -1.16 -1.34
CA PHE A 268 -8.35 -0.54 -1.93
C PHE A 268 -9.58 -0.58 -1.02
N ALA A 269 -9.72 -1.60 -0.16
CA ALA A 269 -10.81 -1.68 0.79
C ALA A 269 -10.80 -0.52 1.79
N THR A 270 -9.62 -0.15 2.30
CA THR A 270 -9.50 0.99 3.22
C THR A 270 -9.87 2.33 2.55
N ILE A 271 -9.48 2.50 1.27
CA ILE A 271 -9.79 3.71 0.48
C ILE A 271 -11.28 3.77 0.13
N GLU A 272 -11.87 2.66 -0.35
CA GLU A 272 -13.30 2.61 -0.66
C GLU A 272 -14.17 2.80 0.58
N ALA A 273 -13.75 2.24 1.73
CA ALA A 273 -14.43 2.44 3.00
C ALA A 273 -14.47 3.93 3.40
N GLU A 274 -13.36 4.65 3.25
CA GLU A 274 -13.32 6.10 3.48
C GLU A 274 -14.27 6.83 2.54
N GLU A 275 -14.24 6.53 1.23
CA GLU A 275 -15.13 7.16 0.24
C GLU A 275 -16.62 6.92 0.54
N ARG A 276 -16.95 5.79 1.18
CA ARG A 276 -18.33 5.45 1.58
C ARG A 276 -18.69 5.89 2.99
N GLY A 277 -17.80 6.53 3.73
CA GLY A 277 -18.01 6.93 5.12
C GLY A 277 -18.14 5.75 6.08
N ILE A 278 -17.53 4.61 5.73
CA ILE A 278 -17.44 3.44 6.61
C ILE A 278 -16.22 3.62 7.50
N THR A 279 -16.42 3.57 8.80
CA THR A 279 -15.39 3.81 9.82
C THR A 279 -15.26 2.61 10.75
N GLN A 280 -14.22 2.60 11.55
CA GLN A 280 -14.01 1.59 12.59
C GLN A 280 -15.23 1.51 13.53
N ASP A 281 -15.83 2.66 13.86
CA ASP A 281 -16.95 2.74 14.78
C ASP A 281 -18.28 2.25 14.18
N ASN A 282 -18.48 2.39 12.85
CA ASN A 282 -19.79 2.14 12.24
C ASN A 282 -19.87 0.93 11.32
N VAL A 283 -18.74 0.29 10.99
CA VAL A 283 -18.70 -0.82 10.02
C VAL A 283 -19.66 -1.95 10.37
N ALA A 284 -19.77 -2.30 11.64
CA ALA A 284 -20.67 -3.38 12.09
C ALA A 284 -22.16 -3.03 11.83
N ASP A 285 -22.55 -1.76 11.96
CA ASP A 285 -23.92 -1.28 11.71
C ASP A 285 -24.20 -1.17 10.19
N MET A 286 -23.16 -1.10 9.37
CA MET A 286 -23.25 -1.01 7.91
C MET A 286 -23.41 -2.37 7.22
N VAL A 287 -23.16 -3.48 7.93
CA VAL A 287 -23.39 -4.85 7.42
C VAL A 287 -24.88 -5.02 7.11
N GLY A 288 -25.18 -5.47 5.87
CA GLY A 288 -26.56 -5.64 5.42
C GLY A 288 -27.25 -4.32 5.02
N SER A 289 -26.48 -3.25 4.77
CA SER A 289 -26.97 -1.97 4.27
C SER A 289 -27.83 -2.13 3.01
N ASP A 290 -28.90 -1.32 2.88
CA ASP A 290 -29.71 -1.21 1.66
C ASP A 290 -28.93 -0.60 0.48
N ASN A 291 -27.79 0.04 0.74
CA ASN A 291 -26.88 0.52 -0.30
C ASN A 291 -26.10 -0.65 -0.89
N VAL A 292 -26.42 -1.01 -2.13
CA VAL A 292 -25.84 -2.17 -2.81
C VAL A 292 -24.31 -2.11 -2.93
N VAL A 293 -23.70 -0.92 -2.98
CA VAL A 293 -22.24 -0.78 -3.05
C VAL A 293 -21.61 -1.09 -1.70
N ILE A 294 -22.17 -0.55 -0.62
CA ILE A 294 -21.73 -0.83 0.76
C ILE A 294 -21.94 -2.31 1.09
N SER A 295 -23.14 -2.84 0.82
CA SER A 295 -23.48 -4.24 1.08
C SER A 295 -22.51 -5.19 0.36
N ARG A 296 -22.15 -4.90 -0.89
CA ARG A 296 -21.17 -5.68 -1.66
C ARG A 296 -19.77 -5.59 -1.07
N LEU A 297 -19.30 -4.37 -0.75
CA LEU A 297 -18.00 -4.15 -0.11
C LEU A 297 -17.87 -4.95 1.20
N LEU A 298 -18.96 -5.02 1.97
CA LEU A 298 -19.01 -5.73 3.26
C LEU A 298 -19.44 -7.22 3.15
N GLY A 299 -19.26 -7.84 1.97
CA GLY A 299 -19.31 -9.29 1.82
C GLY A 299 -20.61 -9.91 1.34
N ALA A 300 -21.64 -9.11 0.98
CA ALA A 300 -22.95 -9.65 0.58
C ALA A 300 -22.94 -10.56 -0.67
N GLU A 301 -21.92 -10.46 -1.52
CA GLU A 301 -21.78 -11.28 -2.74
C GLU A 301 -20.88 -12.52 -2.52
N GLY A 302 -20.39 -12.75 -1.31
CA GLY A 302 -19.51 -13.86 -0.98
C GLY A 302 -18.05 -13.61 -1.39
N ASP A 303 -17.27 -14.70 -1.49
CA ASP A 303 -15.88 -14.62 -1.97
C ASP A 303 -15.84 -14.16 -3.43
N LEU A 304 -15.13 -13.06 -3.66
CA LEU A 304 -14.90 -12.48 -4.99
C LEU A 304 -13.68 -13.10 -5.69
N GLY A 305 -13.25 -14.29 -5.30
CA GLY A 305 -12.13 -15.02 -5.90
C GLY A 305 -10.78 -14.71 -5.27
N LEU A 306 -10.78 -14.13 -4.07
CA LEU A 306 -9.56 -13.88 -3.29
C LEU A 306 -9.17 -15.05 -2.38
N GLY A 307 -10.10 -15.99 -2.12
CA GLY A 307 -9.90 -17.09 -1.18
C GLY A 307 -9.93 -16.65 0.28
N LEU A 308 -10.55 -15.51 0.56
CA LEU A 308 -10.77 -14.95 1.90
C LEU A 308 -12.21 -15.20 2.36
N GLU A 309 -12.46 -15.11 3.67
CA GLU A 309 -13.82 -15.11 4.19
C GLU A 309 -14.62 -13.93 3.61
N PRO A 310 -15.93 -14.09 3.36
CA PRO A 310 -16.72 -13.04 2.69
C PRO A 310 -16.72 -11.69 3.39
N ASP A 311 -16.57 -11.66 4.69
CA ASP A 311 -16.60 -10.47 5.57
C ASP A 311 -15.22 -9.91 5.92
N TRP A 312 -14.17 -10.34 5.21
CA TRP A 312 -12.80 -9.88 5.46
C TRP A 312 -12.63 -8.34 5.50
N VAL A 313 -13.45 -7.60 4.74
CA VAL A 313 -13.41 -6.12 4.79
C VAL A 313 -13.94 -5.61 6.13
N VAL A 314 -14.94 -6.29 6.70
CA VAL A 314 -15.46 -5.95 8.05
C VAL A 314 -14.34 -6.14 9.07
N ASP A 315 -13.59 -7.24 8.98
CA ASP A 315 -12.46 -7.52 9.88
C ASP A 315 -11.36 -6.43 9.74
N VAL A 316 -11.01 -6.06 8.50
CA VAL A 316 -10.02 -4.99 8.24
C VAL A 316 -10.47 -3.67 8.85
N ILE A 317 -11.68 -3.21 8.53
CA ILE A 317 -12.13 -1.89 8.99
C ILE A 317 -12.38 -1.87 10.51
N SER A 318 -12.88 -2.97 11.08
CA SER A 318 -13.00 -3.10 12.53
C SER A 318 -11.65 -3.05 13.24
N ALA A 319 -10.60 -3.61 12.61
CA ALA A 319 -9.27 -3.69 13.17
C ALA A 319 -8.51 -2.35 13.13
N VAL A 320 -8.47 -1.71 11.95
CA VAL A 320 -7.59 -0.56 11.68
C VAL A 320 -8.33 0.70 11.21
N GLY A 321 -9.64 0.62 10.96
CA GLY A 321 -10.40 1.72 10.37
C GLY A 321 -10.20 1.83 8.86
N ASN A 322 -10.78 2.87 8.26
CA ASN A 322 -10.58 3.24 6.87
C ASN A 322 -9.24 3.97 6.66
N TYR A 323 -8.89 4.28 5.42
CA TYR A 323 -7.61 4.94 5.10
C TYR A 323 -7.46 6.28 5.83
N GLY A 324 -8.52 7.11 5.90
CA GLY A 324 -8.48 8.39 6.62
C GLY A 324 -8.20 8.22 8.10
N GLU A 325 -8.82 7.25 8.75
CA GLU A 325 -8.60 6.96 10.16
C GLU A 325 -7.16 6.44 10.42
N ILE A 326 -6.63 5.59 9.51
CA ILE A 326 -5.22 5.15 9.57
C ILE A 326 -4.28 6.35 9.43
N TYR A 327 -4.54 7.23 8.46
CA TYR A 327 -3.72 8.42 8.20
C TYR A 327 -3.73 9.37 9.39
N ASP A 328 -4.93 9.78 9.83
CA ASP A 328 -5.11 10.81 10.87
C ASP A 328 -4.52 10.38 12.20
N ARG A 329 -4.69 9.10 12.57
CA ARG A 329 -4.17 8.54 13.82
C ARG A 329 -2.64 8.54 13.86
N ASN A 330 -1.98 8.29 12.71
CA ASN A 330 -0.55 8.07 12.66
C ASN A 330 0.26 9.29 12.20
N LEU A 331 -0.29 10.12 11.31
CA LEU A 331 0.45 11.17 10.60
C LEU A 331 -0.27 12.51 10.60
N GLY A 332 -1.60 12.49 10.70
CA GLY A 332 -2.47 13.62 10.46
C GLY A 332 -2.46 14.69 11.54
N PRO A 333 -3.41 15.64 11.44
CA PRO A 333 -3.55 16.73 12.40
C PRO A 333 -3.72 16.22 13.83
N GLY A 334 -2.97 16.81 14.77
CA GLY A 334 -2.98 16.40 16.18
C GLY A 334 -1.93 15.35 16.55
N THR A 335 -1.23 14.77 15.58
CA THR A 335 0.01 14.02 15.82
C THR A 335 1.21 14.96 15.89
N PRO A 336 2.38 14.52 16.39
CA PRO A 336 3.60 15.33 16.36
C PRO A 336 4.07 15.73 14.96
N PHE A 337 3.54 15.08 13.92
CA PHE A 337 3.93 15.28 12.52
C PHE A 337 3.06 16.31 11.82
N ASP A 338 1.78 16.41 12.19
CA ASP A 338 0.78 17.38 11.70
C ASP A 338 0.76 17.47 10.16
N LEU A 339 0.75 16.29 9.51
CA LEU A 339 0.79 16.20 8.05
C LEU A 339 -0.59 16.40 7.45
N ASP A 340 -0.68 17.38 6.55
CA ASP A 340 -1.84 17.51 5.67
C ASP A 340 -1.92 16.35 4.67
N ARG A 341 -3.13 15.92 4.34
CA ARG A 341 -3.38 14.84 3.37
C ARG A 341 -2.81 15.15 1.98
N GLY A 342 -3.04 16.34 1.46
CA GLY A 342 -2.57 16.75 0.14
C GLY A 342 -2.86 15.69 -0.95
N PRO A 343 -1.85 15.19 -1.68
CA PRO A 343 -2.03 14.10 -2.66
C PRO A 343 -2.64 12.82 -2.07
N ASN A 344 -2.53 12.61 -0.76
CA ASN A 344 -3.07 11.46 -0.02
C ASN A 344 -4.54 11.62 0.37
N SER A 345 -5.23 12.64 -0.14
CA SER A 345 -6.69 12.77 -0.08
C SER A 345 -7.38 11.91 -1.13
N LEU A 346 -8.67 11.65 -0.93
CA LEU A 346 -9.51 10.99 -1.92
C LEU A 346 -9.56 11.80 -3.24
N TRP A 347 -9.75 11.11 -4.35
CA TRP A 347 -9.93 11.74 -5.67
C TRP A 347 -11.11 12.73 -5.71
N THR A 348 -12.15 12.48 -4.91
CA THR A 348 -13.31 13.37 -4.72
C THR A 348 -12.96 14.67 -4.03
N GLU A 349 -11.83 14.73 -3.33
CA GLU A 349 -11.30 15.87 -2.60
C GLU A 349 -10.09 16.51 -3.29
N GLY A 350 -9.77 16.04 -4.49
CA GLY A 350 -8.65 16.54 -5.30
C GLY A 350 -7.32 15.82 -5.07
N GLY A 351 -7.29 14.75 -4.30
CA GLY A 351 -6.13 13.89 -4.10
C GLY A 351 -5.99 12.80 -5.17
N LEU A 352 -5.10 11.84 -4.92
CA LEU A 352 -4.75 10.76 -5.84
C LEU A 352 -5.28 9.39 -5.40
N LEU A 353 -5.93 9.28 -4.25
CA LEU A 353 -6.48 8.01 -3.79
C LEU A 353 -7.75 7.68 -4.56
N TYR A 354 -7.70 6.56 -5.27
CA TYR A 354 -8.76 6.10 -6.16
C TYR A 354 -8.85 4.57 -6.12
N ALA A 355 -9.90 4.03 -5.51
CA ALA A 355 -10.17 2.61 -5.49
C ALA A 355 -11.02 2.17 -6.69
N PRO A 356 -10.71 1.02 -7.34
CA PRO A 356 -11.60 0.43 -8.33
C PRO A 356 -12.89 -0.08 -7.68
N PRO A 357 -14.03 -0.10 -8.43
CA PRO A 357 -15.29 -0.61 -7.89
C PRO A 357 -15.23 -2.09 -7.50
N TYR A 358 -15.80 -2.44 -6.37
CA TYR A 358 -16.00 -3.82 -5.93
C TYR A 358 -17.17 -4.45 -6.68
N ARG A 359 -16.87 -5.27 -7.71
CA ARG A 359 -17.86 -5.96 -8.55
C ARG A 359 -17.36 -7.33 -9.01
#